data_ec3d6d5a86a4b6d902d9c020d69f1fa0
#
_entry.id   ec3d6d5a86a4b6d902d9c020d69f1fa0
#
_cell.length_a   1.000
_cell.length_b   1.000
_cell.length_c   1.000
_cell.angle_alpha   90.00
_cell.angle_beta   90.00
_cell.angle_gamma   90.00
#
_symmetry.space_group_name_H-M   'P 1'
#
loop_
_entity.id
_entity.type
_entity.pdbx_description
1 polymer ?
#
loop_
_entity_poly.entity_id
_entity_poly.type
_entity_poly.pdbx_seq_one_letter_code
_entity_poly.pdbx_strand_id
1 'polypeptide(L)'
;GVTSALTEVLARYDASILDIGQADIHHTLSLGLLFKTNASVSGNIMKELLFKASELGVQIKFTPVTRYDYEQWVKRQGKNRWIVTILGRRLSARQIASVTNIIAAQKLNIDSIQRLTGRAPLDEDVESKARACVEFSVRGNPTDLQQMQSEFMRLSATEDFDISLQEDTMYRRCRRLVCFDMDSTLIETEVIDELAVRAGVGDKVKEITARAMRGEIDFDESFRERVALLQGLDESVMRDIAEKLPVTEGVERMMCVLKRAGFKTAILSGGFTYFGNYLKNKFGFDYVYANELEIQDGRLTGRYLGEIINGRRKAELLRLLAQVENINIAQTIAVGDGANDLPMLTTAGLGIAFHAKPKVKATAGQSISTIGLDGVLYFIGFKDSFISDGSNTFNY
;
A
#
# COMPACT_ATOMS: atom_id res chain seq x y z
N GLY A 1 -4.49 -17.99 31.79
CA GLY A 1 -4.08 -18.57 30.52
C GLY A 1 -2.68 -19.18 30.57
N VAL A 2 -2.25 -19.86 29.52
CA VAL A 2 -0.95 -20.57 29.48
C VAL A 2 0.22 -19.63 29.80
N THR A 3 0.28 -18.48 29.19
CA THR A 3 1.35 -17.49 29.41
C THR A 3 1.44 -17.07 30.88
N SER A 4 0.33 -16.73 31.52
CA SER A 4 0.27 -16.34 32.93
C SER A 4 0.81 -17.48 33.82
N ALA A 5 0.33 -18.69 33.63
CA ALA A 5 0.70 -19.82 34.44
C ALA A 5 2.21 -20.18 34.36
N LEU A 6 2.80 -20.09 33.15
CA LEU A 6 4.23 -20.33 32.96
C LEU A 6 5.10 -19.19 33.51
N THR A 7 4.69 -17.95 33.33
CA THR A 7 5.43 -16.78 33.88
C THR A 7 5.33 -16.68 35.39
N GLU A 8 4.25 -17.16 36.02
CA GLU A 8 4.15 -17.29 37.48
C GLU A 8 5.17 -18.27 38.05
N VAL A 9 5.45 -19.37 37.37
CA VAL A 9 6.52 -20.29 37.75
C VAL A 9 7.87 -19.58 37.71
N LEU A 10 8.17 -18.86 36.63
CA LEU A 10 9.42 -18.12 36.49
C LEU A 10 9.56 -17.01 37.53
N ALA A 11 8.48 -16.34 37.87
CA ALA A 11 8.46 -15.26 38.87
C ALA A 11 8.81 -15.75 40.26
N ARG A 12 8.39 -16.96 40.66
CA ARG A 12 8.76 -17.57 41.97
C ARG A 12 10.27 -17.75 42.18
N TYR A 13 11.03 -17.83 41.09
CA TYR A 13 12.48 -18.01 41.08
C TYR A 13 13.23 -16.71 40.68
N ASP A 14 12.54 -15.59 40.63
CA ASP A 14 13.11 -14.28 40.22
C ASP A 14 13.86 -14.36 38.88
N ALA A 15 13.32 -15.15 37.95
CA ALA A 15 13.92 -15.31 36.63
C ALA A 15 13.69 -14.04 35.78
N SER A 16 14.77 -13.52 35.19
CA SER A 16 14.69 -12.34 34.30
C SER A 16 14.25 -12.75 32.89
N ILE A 17 13.16 -12.21 32.38
CA ILE A 17 12.74 -12.37 30.99
C ILE A 17 13.60 -11.48 30.11
N LEU A 18 14.29 -12.09 29.16
CA LEU A 18 15.15 -11.40 28.18
C LEU A 18 14.44 -11.15 26.85
N ASP A 19 13.53 -12.05 26.47
CA ASP A 19 12.68 -11.90 25.29
C ASP A 19 11.42 -12.76 25.42
N ILE A 20 10.34 -12.34 24.77
CA ILE A 20 9.06 -13.06 24.74
C ILE A 20 8.38 -12.86 23.40
N GLY A 21 7.89 -13.94 22.81
CA GLY A 21 7.13 -13.93 21.56
C GLY A 21 6.03 -14.97 21.56
N GLN A 22 4.88 -14.60 21.00
CA GLN A 22 3.73 -15.47 20.85
C GLN A 22 3.21 -15.43 19.42
N ALA A 23 2.89 -16.59 18.89
CA ALA A 23 2.21 -16.74 17.60
C ALA A 23 0.97 -17.62 17.77
N ASP A 24 -0.12 -17.22 17.09
CA ASP A 24 -1.37 -17.96 17.08
C ASP A 24 -1.80 -18.24 15.63
N ILE A 25 -1.95 -19.52 15.30
CA ILE A 25 -2.46 -19.98 13.99
C ILE A 25 -3.57 -20.99 14.22
N HIS A 26 -4.78 -20.63 13.85
CA HIS A 26 -5.99 -21.43 14.10
C HIS A 26 -6.13 -21.68 15.61
N HIS A 27 -6.10 -22.92 16.06
CA HIS A 27 -6.17 -23.29 17.48
C HIS A 27 -4.80 -23.63 18.11
N THR A 28 -3.71 -23.33 17.39
CA THR A 28 -2.35 -23.64 17.87
C THR A 28 -1.65 -22.38 18.33
N LEU A 29 -1.33 -22.33 19.62
CA LEU A 29 -0.53 -21.29 20.25
C LEU A 29 0.92 -21.74 20.33
N SER A 30 1.86 -20.95 19.85
CA SER A 30 3.29 -21.10 20.08
C SER A 30 3.78 -19.94 20.93
N LEU A 31 4.38 -20.23 22.09
CA LEU A 31 4.94 -19.25 23.01
C LEU A 31 6.44 -19.49 23.15
N GLY A 32 7.27 -18.51 22.84
CA GLY A 32 8.70 -18.50 23.09
C GLY A 32 9.03 -17.59 24.27
N LEU A 33 9.78 -18.10 25.25
CA LEU A 33 10.29 -17.33 26.38
C LEU A 33 11.79 -17.52 26.48
N LEU A 34 12.55 -16.44 26.35
CA LEU A 34 13.98 -16.41 26.65
C LEU A 34 14.17 -15.80 28.03
N PHE A 35 14.70 -16.55 28.96
CA PHE A 35 14.91 -16.08 30.33
C PHE A 35 16.29 -16.43 30.86
N LYS A 36 16.75 -15.62 31.81
CA LYS A 36 17.97 -15.82 32.54
C LYS A 36 17.67 -16.22 33.99
N THR A 37 18.35 -17.20 34.51
CA THR A 37 18.24 -17.65 35.89
C THR A 37 19.59 -18.09 36.44
N ASN A 38 19.66 -18.30 37.74
CA ASN A 38 20.86 -18.88 38.39
C ASN A 38 20.94 -20.37 38.12
N ALA A 39 22.17 -20.88 37.92
CA ALA A 39 22.41 -22.28 37.64
C ALA A 39 21.92 -23.21 38.79
N SER A 40 21.98 -22.74 40.05
CA SER A 40 21.52 -23.45 41.21
C SER A 40 20.03 -23.76 41.26
N VAL A 41 19.20 -22.97 40.61
CA VAL A 41 17.73 -23.11 40.59
C VAL A 41 17.16 -23.55 39.26
N SER A 42 18.00 -23.59 38.20
CA SER A 42 17.56 -23.90 36.84
C SER A 42 16.87 -25.26 36.74
N GLY A 43 17.36 -26.30 37.44
CA GLY A 43 16.73 -27.61 37.46
C GLY A 43 15.32 -27.61 38.09
N ASN A 44 15.13 -26.84 39.15
CA ASN A 44 13.81 -26.70 39.81
C ASN A 44 12.83 -25.99 38.90
N ILE A 45 13.28 -24.93 38.25
CA ILE A 45 12.45 -24.18 37.28
C ILE A 45 12.00 -25.07 36.13
N MET A 46 12.91 -25.83 35.53
CA MET A 46 12.57 -26.74 34.43
C MET A 46 11.58 -27.81 34.89
N LYS A 47 11.78 -28.40 36.07
CA LYS A 47 10.87 -29.37 36.66
C LYS A 47 9.47 -28.81 36.86
N GLU A 48 9.34 -27.61 37.48
CA GLU A 48 8.03 -26.99 37.73
C GLU A 48 7.34 -26.57 36.43
N LEU A 49 8.10 -26.07 35.46
CA LEU A 49 7.53 -25.72 34.12
C LEU A 49 7.02 -26.97 33.41
N LEU A 50 7.71 -28.13 33.51
CA LEU A 50 7.24 -29.39 32.91
C LEU A 50 5.94 -29.86 33.56
N PHE A 51 5.86 -29.83 34.93
CA PHE A 51 4.62 -30.17 35.61
C PHE A 51 3.47 -29.24 35.22
N LYS A 52 3.75 -27.91 35.18
CA LYS A 52 2.73 -26.94 34.79
C LYS A 52 2.27 -27.10 33.36
N ALA A 53 3.19 -27.40 32.45
CA ALA A 53 2.86 -27.70 31.05
C ALA A 53 1.96 -28.93 30.94
N SER A 54 2.27 -30.00 31.71
CA SER A 54 1.44 -31.21 31.74
C SER A 54 0.02 -30.93 32.27
N GLU A 55 -0.12 -30.12 33.34
CA GLU A 55 -1.42 -29.71 33.85
C GLU A 55 -2.25 -28.91 32.81
N LEU A 56 -1.58 -28.11 32.01
CA LEU A 56 -2.22 -27.26 30.97
C LEU A 56 -2.44 -28.01 29.65
N GLY A 57 -1.95 -29.24 29.53
CA GLY A 57 -2.04 -30.01 28.28
C GLY A 57 -1.19 -29.41 27.12
N VAL A 58 -0.10 -28.69 27.45
CA VAL A 58 0.80 -28.11 26.47
C VAL A 58 2.16 -28.78 26.44
N GLN A 59 2.80 -28.79 25.28
CA GLN A 59 4.17 -29.29 25.14
C GLN A 59 5.18 -28.17 25.37
N ILE A 60 6.25 -28.46 26.07
CA ILE A 60 7.35 -27.53 26.32
C ILE A 60 8.68 -28.13 25.85
N LYS A 61 9.53 -27.32 25.27
CA LYS A 61 10.88 -27.65 24.86
C LYS A 61 11.86 -26.64 25.44
N PHE A 62 12.89 -27.12 26.13
CA PHE A 62 13.98 -26.29 26.60
C PHE A 62 15.15 -26.33 25.64
N THR A 63 15.70 -25.15 25.34
CA THR A 63 16.92 -25.03 24.54
C THR A 63 17.90 -24.14 25.31
N PRO A 64 19.01 -24.67 25.80
CA PRO A 64 20.04 -23.89 26.48
C PRO A 64 20.65 -22.88 25.47
N VAL A 65 20.81 -21.63 25.91
CA VAL A 65 21.47 -20.58 25.15
C VAL A 65 22.72 -20.19 25.92
N THR A 66 23.88 -20.27 25.27
CA THR A 66 25.15 -19.83 25.91
C THR A 66 25.21 -18.31 25.97
N ARG A 67 26.03 -17.78 26.89
CA ARG A 67 26.28 -16.32 26.95
C ARG A 67 26.82 -15.78 25.61
N TYR A 68 27.71 -16.54 24.97
CA TYR A 68 28.28 -16.20 23.69
C TYR A 68 27.19 -16.08 22.59
N ASP A 69 26.30 -17.09 22.48
CA ASP A 69 25.22 -17.10 21.49
C ASP A 69 24.24 -15.94 21.72
N TYR A 70 23.91 -15.67 22.98
CA TYR A 70 23.07 -14.54 23.34
C TYR A 70 23.72 -13.19 22.94
N GLU A 71 24.99 -12.98 23.28
CA GLU A 71 25.73 -11.76 22.93
C GLU A 71 25.87 -11.59 21.40
N GLN A 72 26.07 -12.68 20.66
CA GLN A 72 26.08 -12.65 19.21
C GLN A 72 24.68 -12.32 18.64
N TRP A 73 23.64 -12.85 19.24
CA TRP A 73 22.26 -12.52 18.86
C TRP A 73 21.94 -11.04 19.12
N VAL A 74 22.33 -10.49 20.26
CA VAL A 74 22.17 -9.06 20.60
C VAL A 74 22.94 -8.18 19.62
N LYS A 75 24.20 -8.52 19.26
CA LYS A 75 24.99 -7.78 18.27
C LYS A 75 24.36 -7.74 16.87
N ARG A 76 23.51 -8.71 16.54
CA ARG A 76 22.73 -8.73 15.29
C ARG A 76 21.50 -7.83 15.34
N GLN A 77 21.11 -7.35 16.52
CA GLN A 77 20.07 -6.34 16.69
C GLN A 77 20.61 -5.01 16.14
N GLY A 78 19.75 -4.16 15.60
CA GLY A 78 20.16 -2.87 15.06
C GLY A 78 20.65 -2.87 13.60
N LYS A 79 20.55 -3.99 12.88
CA LYS A 79 20.71 -3.99 11.42
C LYS A 79 19.46 -3.36 10.77
N ASN A 80 19.64 -2.86 9.54
CA ASN A 80 18.53 -2.35 8.73
C ASN A 80 17.42 -3.37 8.64
N ARG A 81 16.19 -2.86 8.64
CA ARG A 81 14.99 -3.67 8.51
C ARG A 81 14.24 -3.29 7.24
N TRP A 82 13.67 -4.30 6.64
CA TRP A 82 12.87 -4.18 5.43
C TRP A 82 11.52 -4.82 5.66
N ILE A 83 10.52 -4.28 5.00
CA ILE A 83 9.20 -4.87 4.95
C ILE A 83 8.95 -5.31 3.52
N VAL A 84 8.72 -6.60 3.35
CA VAL A 84 8.24 -7.18 2.09
C VAL A 84 6.77 -7.50 2.26
N THR A 85 5.92 -6.85 1.49
CA THR A 85 4.47 -7.09 1.51
C THR A 85 4.07 -7.76 0.20
N ILE A 86 3.38 -8.86 0.27
CA ILE A 86 2.80 -9.54 -0.89
C ILE A 86 1.28 -9.44 -0.82
N LEU A 87 0.66 -9.17 -1.96
CA LEU A 87 -0.74 -8.80 -2.06
C LEU A 87 -1.35 -9.38 -3.33
N GLY A 88 -2.56 -9.94 -3.24
CA GLY A 88 -3.29 -10.45 -4.39
C GLY A 88 -4.69 -10.90 -4.00
N ARG A 89 -5.43 -11.45 -4.95
CA ARG A 89 -6.74 -12.07 -4.67
C ARG A 89 -6.58 -13.34 -3.83
N ARG A 90 -5.51 -14.09 -4.09
CA ARG A 90 -5.15 -15.32 -3.41
C ARG A 90 -3.63 -15.42 -3.33
N LEU A 91 -3.10 -16.06 -2.31
CA LEU A 91 -1.66 -16.33 -2.17
C LEU A 91 -1.43 -17.85 -2.11
N SER A 92 -0.55 -18.32 -2.98
CA SER A 92 -0.15 -19.73 -3.08
C SER A 92 1.16 -20.00 -2.34
N ALA A 93 1.38 -21.26 -1.97
CA ALA A 93 2.66 -21.69 -1.40
C ALA A 93 3.84 -21.44 -2.36
N ARG A 94 3.60 -21.52 -3.67
CA ARG A 94 4.61 -21.23 -4.70
C ARG A 94 5.08 -19.78 -4.64
N GLN A 95 4.14 -18.82 -4.56
CA GLN A 95 4.46 -17.40 -4.45
C GLN A 95 5.24 -17.10 -3.17
N ILE A 96 4.82 -17.66 -2.03
CA ILE A 96 5.55 -17.54 -0.76
C ILE A 96 6.98 -18.08 -0.91
N ALA A 97 7.15 -19.27 -1.50
CA ALA A 97 8.46 -19.88 -1.70
C ALA A 97 9.36 -19.02 -2.61
N SER A 98 8.81 -18.50 -3.71
CA SER A 98 9.56 -17.62 -4.63
C SER A 98 10.07 -16.36 -3.92
N VAL A 99 9.21 -15.69 -3.15
CA VAL A 99 9.59 -14.49 -2.39
C VAL A 99 10.64 -14.80 -1.32
N THR A 100 10.44 -15.86 -0.54
CA THR A 100 11.38 -16.24 0.53
C THR A 100 12.73 -16.69 -0.02
N ASN A 101 12.78 -17.32 -1.19
CA ASN A 101 14.03 -17.66 -1.88
C ASN A 101 14.82 -16.43 -2.28
N ILE A 102 14.17 -15.38 -2.82
CA ILE A 102 14.82 -14.10 -3.14
C ILE A 102 15.40 -13.47 -1.86
N ILE A 103 14.62 -13.43 -0.78
CA ILE A 103 15.07 -12.89 0.52
C ILE A 103 16.31 -13.67 1.02
N ALA A 104 16.28 -15.00 0.97
CA ALA A 104 17.38 -15.85 1.41
C ALA A 104 18.63 -15.67 0.53
N ALA A 105 18.48 -15.55 -0.79
CA ALA A 105 19.59 -15.31 -1.72
C ALA A 105 20.33 -14.00 -1.40
N GLN A 106 19.62 -12.99 -0.88
CA GLN A 106 20.19 -11.71 -0.42
C GLN A 106 20.79 -11.79 1.01
N LYS A 107 20.88 -12.97 1.59
CA LYS A 107 21.42 -13.22 2.96
C LYS A 107 20.65 -12.46 4.06
N LEU A 108 19.38 -12.20 3.83
CA LEU A 108 18.48 -11.57 4.77
C LEU A 108 17.79 -12.60 5.65
N ASN A 109 17.41 -12.20 6.86
CA ASN A 109 16.66 -13.05 7.80
C ASN A 109 15.22 -12.56 7.90
N ILE A 110 14.27 -13.48 7.84
CA ILE A 110 12.86 -13.18 8.10
C ILE A 110 12.63 -13.31 9.61
N ASP A 111 12.33 -12.21 10.27
CA ASP A 111 12.09 -12.15 11.71
C ASP A 111 10.63 -12.47 12.05
N SER A 112 9.69 -12.05 11.23
CA SER A 112 8.27 -12.36 11.41
C SER A 112 7.52 -12.39 10.07
N ILE A 113 6.44 -13.16 10.05
CA ILE A 113 5.49 -13.24 8.94
C ILE A 113 4.11 -13.00 9.51
N GLN A 114 3.39 -12.03 8.95
CA GLN A 114 2.07 -11.67 9.43
C GLN A 114 1.06 -11.53 8.29
N ARG A 115 -0.09 -12.17 8.41
CA ARG A 115 -1.23 -11.92 7.53
C ARG A 115 -1.90 -10.62 7.95
N LEU A 116 -2.14 -9.71 6.98
CA LEU A 116 -2.80 -8.42 7.20
C LEU A 116 -4.30 -8.49 6.90
N THR A 117 -4.71 -9.36 5.99
CA THR A 117 -6.11 -9.54 5.60
C THR A 117 -6.83 -10.54 6.51
N GLY A 118 -8.13 -10.37 6.66
CA GLY A 118 -9.03 -11.37 7.22
C GLY A 118 -8.92 -12.72 6.49
N ARG A 119 -9.49 -13.75 7.06
CA ARG A 119 -9.60 -15.07 6.41
C ARG A 119 -10.90 -15.12 5.64
N ALA A 120 -10.84 -15.46 4.35
CA ALA A 120 -12.03 -15.70 3.55
C ALA A 120 -12.61 -17.09 3.85
N PRO A 121 -13.93 -17.27 3.79
CA PRO A 121 -14.56 -18.59 3.74
C PRO A 121 -14.02 -19.41 2.56
N LEU A 122 -14.15 -20.73 2.64
CA LEU A 122 -13.67 -21.64 1.58
C LEU A 122 -14.62 -21.77 0.38
N ASP A 123 -15.68 -20.96 0.34
CA ASP A 123 -16.69 -20.97 -0.71
C ASP A 123 -16.18 -20.26 -1.97
N GLU A 124 -16.35 -20.90 -3.12
CA GLU A 124 -15.79 -20.46 -4.42
C GLU A 124 -16.35 -19.11 -4.91
N ASP A 125 -17.57 -18.74 -4.55
CA ASP A 125 -18.23 -17.49 -5.00
C ASP A 125 -17.62 -16.21 -4.40
N VAL A 126 -16.80 -16.31 -3.36
CA VAL A 126 -16.15 -15.19 -2.68
C VAL A 126 -14.77 -14.86 -3.26
N GLU A 127 -14.20 -15.75 -4.08
CA GLU A 127 -12.78 -15.61 -4.55
C GLU A 127 -12.55 -14.36 -5.41
N SER A 128 -13.51 -13.90 -6.20
CA SER A 128 -13.34 -12.75 -7.11
C SER A 128 -13.13 -11.42 -6.39
N LYS A 129 -13.63 -11.28 -5.16
CA LYS A 129 -13.49 -10.08 -4.31
C LYS A 129 -12.56 -10.30 -3.12
N ALA A 130 -12.01 -11.51 -2.97
CA ALA A 130 -11.11 -11.83 -1.89
C ALA A 130 -9.82 -10.99 -1.96
N ARG A 131 -9.24 -10.74 -0.80
CA ARG A 131 -7.92 -10.11 -0.65
C ARG A 131 -7.06 -10.99 0.23
N ALA A 132 -5.83 -11.20 -0.19
CA ALA A 132 -4.83 -11.94 0.58
C ALA A 132 -3.57 -11.10 0.64
N CYS A 133 -3.16 -10.74 1.85
CA CYS A 133 -1.95 -9.96 2.08
C CYS A 133 -1.14 -10.56 3.21
N VAL A 134 0.16 -10.72 2.97
CA VAL A 134 1.13 -11.17 3.97
C VAL A 134 2.32 -10.21 3.98
N GLU A 135 2.70 -9.80 5.17
CA GLU A 135 3.85 -8.95 5.44
C GLU A 135 4.98 -9.79 6.07
N PHE A 136 6.19 -9.62 5.55
CA PHE A 136 7.41 -10.19 6.09
C PHE A 136 8.24 -9.05 6.68
N SER A 137 8.58 -9.13 7.95
CA SER A 137 9.62 -8.30 8.56
C SER A 137 10.97 -8.97 8.33
N VAL A 138 11.85 -8.29 7.62
CA VAL A 138 13.13 -8.83 7.14
C VAL A 138 14.26 -7.99 7.69
N ARG A 139 15.32 -8.64 8.20
CA ARG A 139 16.46 -7.99 8.83
C ARG A 139 17.75 -8.27 8.07
N GLY A 140 18.57 -7.24 7.92
CA GLY A 140 19.90 -7.30 7.35
C GLY A 140 20.09 -6.26 6.25
N ASN A 141 21.29 -6.27 5.66
CA ASN A 141 21.62 -5.47 4.49
C ASN A 141 21.59 -6.41 3.28
N PRO A 142 20.75 -6.14 2.26
CA PRO A 142 20.75 -6.96 1.05
C PRO A 142 22.12 -6.94 0.40
N THR A 143 22.56 -8.05 -0.15
CA THR A 143 23.83 -8.13 -0.89
C THR A 143 23.79 -7.23 -2.12
N ASP A 144 22.65 -7.19 -2.83
CA ASP A 144 22.36 -6.30 -3.94
C ASP A 144 20.90 -5.91 -3.93
N LEU A 145 20.61 -4.68 -3.48
CA LEU A 145 19.25 -4.16 -3.38
C LEU A 145 18.60 -3.99 -4.76
N GLN A 146 19.36 -3.57 -5.77
CA GLN A 146 18.82 -3.37 -7.12
C GLN A 146 18.43 -4.71 -7.77
N GLN A 147 19.27 -5.72 -7.61
CA GLN A 147 18.95 -7.08 -8.04
C GLN A 147 17.69 -7.58 -7.34
N MET A 148 17.59 -7.44 -6.01
CA MET A 148 16.42 -7.86 -5.24
C MET A 148 15.13 -7.19 -5.73
N GLN A 149 15.17 -5.90 -5.98
CA GLN A 149 14.05 -5.14 -6.53
C GLN A 149 13.66 -5.64 -7.92
N SER A 150 14.64 -5.87 -8.81
CA SER A 150 14.41 -6.37 -10.16
C SER A 150 13.81 -7.77 -10.16
N GLU A 151 14.26 -8.65 -9.26
CA GLU A 151 13.71 -10.00 -9.10
C GLU A 151 12.26 -9.97 -8.60
N PHE A 152 11.93 -9.10 -7.63
CA PHE A 152 10.57 -8.92 -7.16
C PHE A 152 9.65 -8.36 -8.25
N MET A 153 10.11 -7.39 -9.04
CA MET A 153 9.33 -6.86 -10.16
C MET A 153 9.07 -7.93 -11.23
N ARG A 154 10.10 -8.73 -11.57
CA ARG A 154 9.95 -9.84 -12.51
C ARG A 154 8.95 -10.87 -12.00
N LEU A 155 9.03 -11.21 -10.72
CA LEU A 155 8.12 -12.17 -10.08
C LEU A 155 6.67 -11.67 -10.09
N SER A 156 6.44 -10.41 -9.72
CA SER A 156 5.12 -9.76 -9.77
C SER A 156 4.55 -9.68 -11.21
N ALA A 157 5.41 -9.53 -12.21
CA ALA A 157 4.97 -9.48 -13.61
C ALA A 157 4.60 -10.86 -14.18
N THR A 158 5.14 -11.96 -13.63
CA THR A 158 4.94 -13.33 -14.12
C THR A 158 3.91 -14.12 -13.32
N GLU A 159 3.65 -13.74 -12.08
CA GLU A 159 2.69 -14.38 -11.21
C GLU A 159 1.64 -13.35 -10.77
N ASP A 160 0.41 -13.79 -10.58
CA ASP A 160 -0.74 -12.93 -10.30
C ASP A 160 -0.76 -12.45 -8.84
N PHE A 161 0.22 -11.64 -8.46
CA PHE A 161 0.28 -10.96 -7.15
C PHE A 161 1.24 -9.75 -7.20
N ASP A 162 1.03 -8.82 -6.29
CA ASP A 162 1.84 -7.61 -6.16
C ASP A 162 2.84 -7.74 -5.00
N ILE A 163 4.01 -7.11 -5.14
CA ILE A 163 5.07 -7.11 -4.12
C ILE A 163 5.47 -5.68 -3.84
N SER A 164 5.58 -5.34 -2.55
CA SER A 164 6.16 -4.09 -2.06
C SER A 164 7.39 -4.39 -1.22
N LEU A 165 8.50 -3.71 -1.51
CA LEU A 165 9.72 -3.71 -0.71
C LEU A 165 9.96 -2.31 -0.16
N GLN A 166 9.89 -2.15 1.15
CA GLN A 166 10.09 -0.87 1.82
C GLN A 166 11.11 -1.01 2.95
N GLU A 167 11.94 0.02 3.13
CA GLU A 167 12.75 0.12 4.35
C GLU A 167 11.85 0.40 5.56
N ASP A 168 12.03 -0.32 6.67
CA ASP A 168 11.25 -0.13 7.90
C ASP A 168 11.81 1.04 8.71
N THR A 169 11.55 2.25 8.22
CA THR A 169 11.90 3.50 8.87
C THR A 169 10.77 4.00 9.78
N MET A 170 11.08 4.95 10.65
CA MET A 170 10.06 5.63 11.45
C MET A 170 9.00 6.31 10.58
N TYR A 171 9.37 6.83 9.42
CA TYR A 171 8.46 7.52 8.51
C TYR A 171 7.43 6.59 7.86
N ARG A 172 7.78 5.31 7.64
CA ARG A 172 6.82 4.31 7.13
C ARG A 172 5.58 4.22 8.01
N ARG A 173 5.76 4.29 9.34
CA ARG A 173 4.67 4.18 10.32
C ARG A 173 3.95 5.50 10.61
N CYS A 174 4.51 6.61 10.14
CA CYS A 174 4.02 7.96 10.42
C CYS A 174 3.58 8.69 9.14
N ARG A 175 3.10 7.97 8.13
CA ARG A 175 2.57 8.59 6.91
C ARG A 175 1.30 9.38 7.24
N ARG A 176 1.09 10.50 6.52
CA ARG A 176 0.02 11.46 6.84
C ARG A 176 -0.70 12.04 5.64
N LEU A 177 -0.09 12.05 4.45
CA LEU A 177 -0.66 12.63 3.24
C LEU A 177 -0.65 11.59 2.13
N VAL A 178 -1.78 11.42 1.45
CA VAL A 178 -1.90 10.60 0.25
C VAL A 178 -2.39 11.46 -0.90
N CYS A 179 -1.62 11.50 -1.99
CA CYS A 179 -1.97 12.17 -3.24
C CYS A 179 -2.28 11.13 -4.31
N PHE A 180 -3.41 11.30 -4.98
CA PHE A 180 -3.89 10.41 -6.02
C PHE A 180 -3.97 11.14 -7.35
N ASP A 181 -3.62 10.46 -8.44
CA ASP A 181 -4.18 10.82 -9.72
C ASP A 181 -5.68 10.49 -9.76
N MET A 182 -6.40 11.07 -10.71
CA MET A 182 -7.84 10.88 -10.85
C MET A 182 -8.17 9.86 -11.94
N ASP A 183 -7.84 10.22 -13.18
CA ASP A 183 -8.17 9.44 -14.37
C ASP A 183 -7.38 8.11 -14.35
N SER A 184 -8.03 7.01 -14.67
CA SER A 184 -7.46 5.64 -14.62
C SER A 184 -6.89 5.21 -13.25
N THR A 185 -7.07 6.04 -12.20
CA THR A 185 -6.65 5.75 -10.81
C THR A 185 -7.83 5.76 -9.85
N LEU A 186 -8.47 6.90 -9.56
CA LEU A 186 -9.68 6.98 -8.73
C LEU A 186 -10.95 6.59 -9.50
N ILE A 187 -10.93 6.75 -10.81
CA ILE A 187 -11.99 6.36 -11.74
C ILE A 187 -11.41 5.52 -12.86
N GLU A 188 -12.21 4.63 -13.44
CA GLU A 188 -11.80 3.67 -14.48
C GLU A 188 -11.86 4.24 -15.90
N THR A 189 -11.85 5.58 -16.05
CA THR A 189 -11.97 6.27 -17.35
C THR A 189 -11.13 7.54 -17.38
N GLU A 190 -10.93 8.06 -18.58
CA GLU A 190 -10.35 9.39 -18.85
C GLU A 190 -11.49 10.38 -19.07
N VAL A 191 -11.65 11.39 -18.21
CA VAL A 191 -12.76 12.36 -18.33
C VAL A 191 -12.73 13.16 -19.62
N ILE A 192 -11.56 13.40 -20.20
CA ILE A 192 -11.43 14.09 -21.47
C ILE A 192 -11.99 13.27 -22.63
N ASP A 193 -11.84 11.94 -22.58
CA ASP A 193 -12.38 11.04 -23.60
C ASP A 193 -13.91 10.98 -23.50
N GLU A 194 -14.46 10.97 -22.30
CA GLU A 194 -15.91 11.05 -22.08
C GLU A 194 -16.52 12.35 -22.65
N LEU A 195 -15.86 13.49 -22.39
CA LEU A 195 -16.27 14.79 -22.93
C LEU A 195 -16.16 14.79 -24.46
N ALA A 196 -15.08 14.23 -25.02
CA ALA A 196 -14.85 14.16 -26.46
C ALA A 196 -15.92 13.32 -27.19
N VAL A 197 -16.34 12.22 -26.59
CA VAL A 197 -17.45 11.38 -27.11
C VAL A 197 -18.73 12.20 -27.17
N ARG A 198 -19.05 12.95 -26.11
CA ARG A 198 -20.25 13.82 -26.06
C ARG A 198 -20.16 15.00 -27.03
N ALA A 199 -18.95 15.50 -27.30
CA ALA A 199 -18.70 16.55 -28.30
C ALA A 199 -18.66 16.01 -29.75
N GLY A 200 -18.72 14.69 -29.97
CA GLY A 200 -18.60 14.08 -31.31
C GLY A 200 -17.19 14.15 -31.90
N VAL A 201 -16.16 14.32 -31.06
CA VAL A 201 -14.75 14.46 -31.48
C VAL A 201 -13.83 13.38 -30.94
N GLY A 202 -14.39 12.28 -30.42
CA GLY A 202 -13.64 11.20 -29.76
C GLY A 202 -12.48 10.64 -30.59
N ASP A 203 -12.66 10.41 -31.89
CA ASP A 203 -11.60 9.88 -32.76
C ASP A 203 -10.43 10.85 -32.90
N LYS A 204 -10.71 12.16 -32.97
CA LYS A 204 -9.66 13.20 -33.03
C LYS A 204 -8.86 13.25 -31.73
N VAL A 205 -9.53 13.17 -30.59
CA VAL A 205 -8.88 13.17 -29.28
C VAL A 205 -8.01 11.93 -29.10
N LYS A 206 -8.47 10.76 -29.53
CA LYS A 206 -7.67 9.53 -29.53
C LYS A 206 -6.41 9.65 -30.37
N GLU A 207 -6.49 10.25 -31.56
CA GLU A 207 -5.32 10.48 -32.43
C GLU A 207 -4.28 11.38 -31.76
N ILE A 208 -4.72 12.49 -31.14
CA ILE A 208 -3.82 13.39 -30.39
C ILE A 208 -3.17 12.65 -29.20
N THR A 209 -3.94 11.87 -28.47
CA THR A 209 -3.41 11.02 -27.39
C THR A 209 -2.38 10.02 -27.89
N ALA A 210 -2.62 9.39 -29.03
CA ALA A 210 -1.67 8.46 -29.65
C ALA A 210 -0.37 9.16 -30.06
N ARG A 211 -0.42 10.38 -30.61
CA ARG A 211 0.76 11.20 -30.93
C ARG A 211 1.58 11.51 -29.67
N ALA A 212 0.92 11.92 -28.58
CA ALA A 212 1.60 12.14 -27.31
C ALA A 212 2.27 10.87 -26.76
N MET A 213 1.60 9.72 -26.85
CA MET A 213 2.16 8.43 -26.42
C MET A 213 3.38 7.99 -27.26
N ARG A 214 3.45 8.37 -28.53
CA ARG A 214 4.62 8.15 -29.41
C ARG A 214 5.74 9.17 -29.15
N GLY A 215 5.50 10.20 -28.33
CA GLY A 215 6.46 11.26 -28.02
C GLY A 215 6.60 12.30 -29.16
N GLU A 216 5.62 12.39 -30.07
CA GLU A 216 5.60 13.37 -31.16
C GLU A 216 5.24 14.76 -30.68
N ILE A 217 4.44 14.85 -29.62
CA ILE A 217 4.05 16.06 -28.91
C ILE A 217 4.16 15.85 -27.41
N ASP A 218 4.39 16.93 -26.66
CA ASP A 218 4.43 16.85 -25.20
C ASP A 218 3.02 16.82 -24.56
N PHE A 219 2.99 16.65 -23.24
CA PHE A 219 1.73 16.60 -22.50
C PHE A 219 0.94 17.92 -22.63
N ASP A 220 1.62 19.06 -22.51
CA ASP A 220 0.98 20.37 -22.50
C ASP A 220 0.40 20.71 -23.88
N GLU A 221 1.10 20.38 -24.95
CA GLU A 221 0.62 20.53 -26.32
C GLU A 221 -0.58 19.62 -26.57
N SER A 222 -0.47 18.34 -26.23
CA SER A 222 -1.57 17.38 -26.32
C SER A 222 -2.80 17.84 -25.54
N PHE A 223 -2.60 18.36 -24.32
CA PHE A 223 -3.69 18.86 -23.49
C PHE A 223 -4.42 20.03 -24.19
N ARG A 224 -3.67 21.02 -24.70
CA ARG A 224 -4.25 22.19 -25.41
C ARG A 224 -5.03 21.78 -26.66
N GLU A 225 -4.45 20.90 -27.48
CA GLU A 225 -5.12 20.43 -28.70
C GLU A 225 -6.44 19.70 -28.37
N ARG A 226 -6.46 18.84 -27.36
CA ARG A 226 -7.64 18.09 -26.95
C ARG A 226 -8.72 18.97 -26.34
N VAL A 227 -8.36 19.93 -25.49
CA VAL A 227 -9.31 20.90 -24.88
C VAL A 227 -9.94 21.80 -25.95
N ALA A 228 -9.16 22.26 -26.94
CA ALA A 228 -9.68 23.08 -28.02
C ALA A 228 -10.82 22.39 -28.80
N LEU A 229 -10.78 21.07 -28.95
CA LEU A 229 -11.83 20.29 -29.61
C LEU A 229 -13.16 20.24 -28.84
N LEU A 230 -13.17 20.60 -27.55
CA LEU A 230 -14.38 20.62 -26.72
C LEU A 230 -15.19 21.94 -26.86
N GLN A 231 -14.74 22.88 -27.71
CA GLN A 231 -15.39 24.16 -27.90
C GLN A 231 -16.87 23.98 -28.27
N GLY A 232 -17.74 24.73 -27.59
CA GLY A 232 -19.18 24.73 -27.82
C GLY A 232 -19.97 23.64 -27.11
N LEU A 233 -19.30 22.71 -26.42
CA LEU A 233 -19.96 21.68 -25.62
C LEU A 233 -20.71 22.34 -24.44
N ASP A 234 -21.94 21.93 -24.21
CA ASP A 234 -22.77 22.42 -23.11
C ASP A 234 -22.22 21.96 -21.75
N GLU A 235 -22.14 22.83 -20.77
CA GLU A 235 -21.56 22.54 -19.47
C GLU A 235 -22.33 21.47 -18.67
N SER A 236 -23.65 21.33 -18.94
CA SER A 236 -24.47 20.32 -18.28
C SER A 236 -24.00 18.89 -18.52
N VAL A 237 -23.29 18.67 -19.63
CA VAL A 237 -22.68 17.38 -19.96
C VAL A 237 -21.70 16.89 -18.88
N MET A 238 -20.97 17.83 -18.25
CA MET A 238 -20.04 17.49 -17.18
C MET A 238 -20.75 16.87 -15.97
N ARG A 239 -21.92 17.36 -15.62
CA ARG A 239 -22.74 16.79 -14.54
C ARG A 239 -23.21 15.37 -14.89
N ASP A 240 -23.72 15.18 -16.12
CA ASP A 240 -24.20 13.88 -16.56
C ASP A 240 -23.10 12.81 -16.57
N ILE A 241 -21.87 13.21 -16.89
CA ILE A 241 -20.70 12.33 -16.84
C ILE A 241 -20.32 12.08 -15.38
N ALA A 242 -20.22 13.11 -14.53
CA ALA A 242 -19.81 13.00 -13.13
C ALA A 242 -20.70 12.03 -12.33
N GLU A 243 -22.02 12.09 -12.54
CA GLU A 243 -22.98 11.21 -11.87
C GLU A 243 -22.82 9.72 -12.25
N LYS A 244 -22.23 9.44 -13.42
CA LYS A 244 -22.04 8.09 -13.97
C LYS A 244 -20.59 7.62 -13.96
N LEU A 245 -19.67 8.38 -13.37
CA LEU A 245 -18.26 8.01 -13.33
C LEU A 245 -18.07 6.61 -12.73
N PRO A 246 -17.40 5.70 -13.43
CA PRO A 246 -17.04 4.39 -12.89
C PRO A 246 -15.93 4.58 -11.86
N VAL A 247 -16.27 4.46 -10.58
CA VAL A 247 -15.31 4.58 -9.48
C VAL A 247 -14.54 3.29 -9.36
N THR A 248 -13.22 3.41 -9.25
CA THR A 248 -12.31 2.26 -9.11
C THR A 248 -12.62 1.44 -7.85
N GLU A 249 -12.52 0.11 -7.98
CA GLU A 249 -12.71 -0.82 -6.85
C GLU A 249 -11.88 -0.39 -5.64
N GLY A 250 -12.50 -0.35 -4.46
CA GLY A 250 -11.82 -0.10 -3.19
C GLY A 250 -11.67 1.38 -2.80
N VAL A 251 -12.00 2.35 -3.65
CA VAL A 251 -11.88 3.79 -3.34
C VAL A 251 -12.68 4.16 -2.10
N GLU A 252 -13.95 3.76 -2.02
CA GLU A 252 -14.81 4.11 -0.88
C GLU A 252 -14.27 3.57 0.44
N ARG A 253 -13.90 2.28 0.45
CA ARG A 253 -13.28 1.63 1.62
C ARG A 253 -11.97 2.32 2.02
N MET A 254 -11.10 2.57 1.05
CA MET A 254 -9.82 3.21 1.28
C MET A 254 -10.00 4.61 1.89
N MET A 255 -10.87 5.43 1.31
CA MET A 255 -11.11 6.79 1.79
C MET A 255 -11.71 6.80 3.21
N CYS A 256 -12.66 5.92 3.49
CA CYS A 256 -13.23 5.77 4.83
C CYS A 256 -12.13 5.50 5.87
N VAL A 257 -11.22 4.56 5.59
CA VAL A 257 -10.12 4.19 6.49
C VAL A 257 -9.11 5.32 6.65
N LEU A 258 -8.65 5.91 5.54
CA LEU A 258 -7.67 7.00 5.56
C LEU A 258 -8.17 8.19 6.38
N LYS A 259 -9.44 8.58 6.21
CA LYS A 259 -10.04 9.67 6.97
C LYS A 259 -10.15 9.36 8.46
N ARG A 260 -10.61 8.17 8.82
CA ARG A 260 -10.67 7.72 10.22
C ARG A 260 -9.29 7.68 10.87
N ALA A 261 -8.26 7.32 10.10
CA ALA A 261 -6.87 7.32 10.55
C ALA A 261 -6.22 8.72 10.57
N GLY A 262 -6.94 9.77 10.19
CA GLY A 262 -6.47 11.16 10.21
C GLY A 262 -5.50 11.53 9.09
N PHE A 263 -5.51 10.78 7.97
CA PHE A 263 -4.75 11.14 6.80
C PHE A 263 -5.36 12.34 6.10
N LYS A 264 -4.50 13.18 5.56
CA LYS A 264 -4.84 14.17 4.55
C LYS A 264 -4.82 13.53 3.18
N THR A 265 -5.76 13.90 2.33
CA THR A 265 -5.95 13.30 1.01
C THR A 265 -6.08 14.35 -0.06
N ALA A 266 -5.42 14.14 -1.20
CA ALA A 266 -5.41 15.09 -2.31
C ALA A 266 -5.63 14.39 -3.64
N ILE A 267 -6.34 15.04 -4.54
CA ILE A 267 -6.41 14.72 -5.96
C ILE A 267 -5.46 15.67 -6.70
N LEU A 268 -4.47 15.11 -7.41
CA LEU A 268 -3.53 15.84 -8.24
C LEU A 268 -3.63 15.30 -9.67
N SER A 269 -4.43 15.94 -10.54
CA SER A 269 -4.84 15.38 -11.82
C SER A 269 -4.55 16.27 -13.01
N GLY A 270 -4.15 15.63 -14.12
CA GLY A 270 -4.15 16.26 -15.45
C GLY A 270 -5.54 16.39 -16.06
N GLY A 271 -6.58 15.84 -15.45
CA GLY A 271 -7.98 16.01 -15.81
C GLY A 271 -8.55 17.36 -15.34
N PHE A 272 -9.85 17.40 -15.02
CA PHE A 272 -10.55 18.68 -14.80
C PHE A 272 -11.09 18.84 -13.39
N THR A 273 -11.03 20.09 -12.87
CA THR A 273 -11.46 20.47 -11.52
C THR A 273 -12.92 20.12 -11.23
N TYR A 274 -13.78 20.17 -12.23
CA TYR A 274 -15.20 19.81 -12.06
C TYR A 274 -15.35 18.39 -11.50
N PHE A 275 -14.69 17.42 -12.13
CA PHE A 275 -14.76 16.01 -11.72
C PHE A 275 -13.99 15.77 -10.42
N GLY A 276 -12.84 16.42 -10.24
CA GLY A 276 -12.10 16.35 -8.99
C GLY A 276 -12.93 16.85 -7.80
N ASN A 277 -13.65 17.96 -7.97
CA ASN A 277 -14.54 18.49 -6.93
C ASN A 277 -15.77 17.60 -6.69
N TYR A 278 -16.30 16.95 -7.72
CA TYR A 278 -17.35 15.94 -7.56
C TYR A 278 -16.89 14.78 -6.67
N LEU A 279 -15.71 14.22 -6.95
CA LEU A 279 -15.11 13.15 -6.14
C LEU A 279 -14.75 13.63 -4.73
N LYS A 280 -14.26 14.87 -4.60
CA LYS A 280 -14.01 15.50 -3.30
C LYS A 280 -15.27 15.50 -2.44
N ASN A 281 -16.37 15.98 -2.99
CA ASN A 281 -17.64 16.04 -2.26
C ASN A 281 -18.19 14.65 -1.93
N LYS A 282 -18.03 13.69 -2.84
CA LYS A 282 -18.53 12.33 -2.67
C LYS A 282 -17.73 11.53 -1.62
N PHE A 283 -16.41 11.61 -1.64
CA PHE A 283 -15.52 10.80 -0.78
C PHE A 283 -14.80 11.62 0.29
N GLY A 284 -14.91 12.94 0.24
CA GLY A 284 -14.38 13.87 1.25
C GLY A 284 -12.86 14.06 1.17
N PHE A 285 -12.29 14.17 -0.03
CA PHE A 285 -10.89 14.58 -0.16
C PHE A 285 -10.66 15.97 0.43
N ASP A 286 -9.47 16.22 0.99
CA ASP A 286 -9.12 17.51 1.57
C ASP A 286 -8.76 18.53 0.47
N TYR A 287 -8.01 18.10 -0.57
CA TYR A 287 -7.47 18.96 -1.62
C TYR A 287 -7.78 18.43 -3.01
N VAL A 288 -7.98 19.35 -3.96
CA VAL A 288 -8.09 19.06 -5.39
C VAL A 288 -7.29 20.08 -6.17
N TYR A 289 -6.38 19.60 -7.01
CA TYR A 289 -5.66 20.38 -8.00
C TYR A 289 -5.76 19.66 -9.34
N ALA A 290 -6.44 20.30 -10.28
CA ALA A 290 -6.66 19.83 -11.63
C ALA A 290 -6.81 21.00 -12.57
N ASN A 291 -6.94 20.79 -13.88
CA ASN A 291 -7.09 21.86 -14.84
C ASN A 291 -8.52 22.41 -14.84
N GLU A 292 -8.66 23.70 -14.97
CA GLU A 292 -9.95 24.37 -15.00
C GLU A 292 -10.35 24.68 -16.44
N LEU A 293 -11.51 24.17 -16.88
CA LEU A 293 -12.06 24.51 -18.18
C LEU A 293 -12.71 25.88 -18.15
N GLU A 294 -12.44 26.71 -19.16
CA GLU A 294 -13.11 28.00 -19.31
C GLU A 294 -14.53 27.80 -19.87
N ILE A 295 -15.51 28.39 -19.17
CA ILE A 295 -16.93 28.31 -19.52
C ILE A 295 -17.42 29.74 -19.77
N GLN A 296 -18.13 29.94 -20.86
CA GLN A 296 -18.81 31.19 -21.19
C GLN A 296 -20.23 30.88 -21.71
N ASP A 297 -21.22 31.59 -21.16
CA ASP A 297 -22.64 31.42 -21.53
C ASP A 297 -23.13 29.96 -21.49
N GLY A 298 -22.68 29.20 -20.47
CA GLY A 298 -23.04 27.78 -20.26
C GLY A 298 -22.38 26.80 -21.23
N ARG A 299 -21.33 27.21 -21.95
CA ARG A 299 -20.59 26.37 -22.90
C ARG A 299 -19.11 26.45 -22.70
N LEU A 300 -18.43 25.35 -22.99
CA LEU A 300 -16.98 25.28 -23.01
C LEU A 300 -16.44 26.15 -24.15
N THR A 301 -15.44 26.99 -23.86
CA THR A 301 -14.82 27.86 -24.88
C THR A 301 -13.73 27.14 -25.69
N GLY A 302 -13.35 25.93 -25.31
CA GLY A 302 -12.17 25.22 -25.83
C GLY A 302 -10.85 25.73 -25.24
N ARG A 303 -10.91 26.51 -24.16
CA ARG A 303 -9.76 27.03 -23.42
C ARG A 303 -9.80 26.56 -21.97
N TYR A 304 -8.70 26.76 -21.26
CA TYR A 304 -8.54 26.45 -19.85
C TYR A 304 -8.00 27.68 -19.11
N LEU A 305 -8.16 27.68 -17.77
CA LEU A 305 -7.71 28.76 -16.89
C LEU A 305 -6.50 28.29 -16.06
N GLY A 306 -5.53 29.17 -15.83
CA GLY A 306 -4.37 28.92 -15.00
C GLY A 306 -3.27 28.11 -15.66
N GLU A 307 -2.44 27.46 -14.83
CA GLU A 307 -1.32 26.61 -15.25
C GLU A 307 -1.77 25.17 -15.47
N ILE A 308 -1.19 24.50 -16.48
CA ILE A 308 -1.46 23.08 -16.74
C ILE A 308 -0.89 22.21 -15.62
N ILE A 309 -1.72 21.33 -15.07
CA ILE A 309 -1.30 20.33 -14.09
C ILE A 309 -0.70 19.13 -14.83
N ASN A 310 0.57 19.25 -15.17
CA ASN A 310 1.38 18.19 -15.76
C ASN A 310 2.16 17.40 -14.68
N GLY A 311 2.97 16.43 -15.09
CA GLY A 311 3.71 15.57 -14.15
C GLY A 311 4.67 16.35 -13.23
N ARG A 312 5.35 17.37 -13.74
CA ARG A 312 6.21 18.24 -12.93
C ARG A 312 5.38 18.99 -11.89
N ARG A 313 4.24 19.56 -12.30
CA ARG A 313 3.36 20.31 -11.41
C ARG A 313 2.75 19.42 -10.33
N LYS A 314 2.39 18.17 -10.63
CA LYS A 314 1.95 17.19 -9.61
C LYS A 314 3.02 16.99 -8.51
N ALA A 315 4.29 16.85 -8.88
CA ALA A 315 5.37 16.71 -7.91
C ALA A 315 5.60 17.98 -7.07
N GLU A 316 5.49 19.16 -7.67
CA GLU A 316 5.57 20.44 -6.96
C GLU A 316 4.42 20.60 -5.97
N LEU A 317 3.19 20.26 -6.36
CA LEU A 317 2.02 20.29 -5.50
C LEU A 317 2.11 19.30 -4.34
N LEU A 318 2.66 18.10 -4.56
CA LEU A 318 2.94 17.15 -3.49
C LEU A 318 3.87 17.77 -2.42
N ARG A 319 4.96 18.43 -2.85
CA ARG A 319 5.88 19.10 -1.94
C ARG A 319 5.21 20.27 -1.21
N LEU A 320 4.42 21.06 -1.94
CA LEU A 320 3.67 22.17 -1.36
C LEU A 320 2.70 21.67 -0.27
N LEU A 321 1.93 20.63 -0.56
CA LEU A 321 1.00 20.06 0.41
C LEU A 321 1.73 19.46 1.62
N ALA A 322 2.88 18.85 1.45
CA ALA A 322 3.69 18.38 2.57
C ALA A 322 4.13 19.55 3.47
N GLN A 323 4.49 20.70 2.88
CA GLN A 323 4.82 21.92 3.63
C GLN A 323 3.58 22.52 4.34
N VAL A 324 2.45 22.60 3.65
CA VAL A 324 1.17 23.12 4.21
C VAL A 324 0.73 22.29 5.42
N GLU A 325 0.84 20.98 5.34
CA GLU A 325 0.50 20.04 6.42
C GLU A 325 1.62 19.88 7.46
N ASN A 326 2.75 20.59 7.28
CA ASN A 326 3.91 20.54 8.18
C ASN A 326 4.43 19.12 8.42
N ILE A 327 4.56 18.33 7.34
CA ILE A 327 5.07 16.96 7.37
C ILE A 327 6.31 16.79 6.51
N ASN A 328 7.12 15.78 6.83
CA ASN A 328 8.26 15.41 5.98
C ASN A 328 7.77 14.74 4.70
N ILE A 329 8.46 14.99 3.58
CA ILE A 329 8.15 14.35 2.30
C ILE A 329 8.16 12.81 2.39
N ALA A 330 9.00 12.24 3.26
CA ALA A 330 9.02 10.80 3.54
C ALA A 330 7.71 10.28 4.18
N GLN A 331 6.84 11.17 4.67
CA GLN A 331 5.52 10.81 5.22
C GLN A 331 4.40 10.89 4.17
N THR A 332 4.73 11.15 2.92
CA THR A 332 3.77 11.24 1.82
C THR A 332 3.66 9.93 1.06
N ILE A 333 2.51 9.74 0.44
CA ILE A 333 2.20 8.64 -0.47
C ILE A 333 1.68 9.27 -1.75
N ALA A 334 2.09 8.73 -2.90
CA ALA A 334 1.55 9.10 -4.19
C ALA A 334 1.08 7.85 -4.93
N VAL A 335 -0.07 7.94 -5.58
CA VAL A 335 -0.68 6.84 -6.34
C VAL A 335 -1.10 7.35 -7.71
N GLY A 336 -0.72 6.64 -8.77
CA GLY A 336 -1.05 6.99 -10.15
C GLY A 336 -0.72 5.86 -11.10
N ASP A 337 -1.25 5.91 -12.33
CA ASP A 337 -1.12 4.86 -13.34
C ASP A 337 -0.20 5.23 -14.50
N GLY A 338 -0.01 6.53 -14.74
CA GLY A 338 0.58 7.06 -15.97
C GLY A 338 2.05 7.49 -15.85
N ALA A 339 2.68 7.70 -17.01
CA ALA A 339 4.04 8.26 -17.08
C ALA A 339 4.10 9.72 -16.57
N ASN A 340 2.99 10.45 -16.68
CA ASN A 340 2.80 11.78 -16.13
C ASN A 340 2.81 11.80 -14.59
N ASP A 341 2.60 10.66 -13.92
CA ASP A 341 2.65 10.55 -12.46
C ASP A 341 4.05 10.27 -11.92
N LEU A 342 4.97 9.80 -12.77
CA LEU A 342 6.33 9.40 -12.33
C LEU A 342 7.05 10.47 -11.51
N PRO A 343 7.01 11.77 -11.85
CA PRO A 343 7.64 12.80 -11.02
C PRO A 343 7.03 12.87 -9.61
N MET A 344 5.72 12.69 -9.47
CA MET A 344 5.03 12.65 -8.18
C MET A 344 5.35 11.35 -7.43
N LEU A 345 5.28 10.20 -8.10
CA LEU A 345 5.55 8.88 -7.52
C LEU A 345 6.98 8.78 -6.98
N THR A 346 7.96 9.29 -7.72
CA THR A 346 9.37 9.26 -7.31
C THR A 346 9.72 10.29 -6.24
N THR A 347 8.93 11.34 -6.11
CA THR A 347 9.11 12.38 -5.07
C THR A 347 8.55 11.93 -3.72
N ALA A 348 7.46 11.18 -3.71
CA ALA A 348 6.79 10.74 -2.49
C ALA A 348 7.64 9.78 -1.66
N GLY A 349 7.39 9.73 -0.36
CA GLY A 349 8.00 8.73 0.53
C GLY A 349 7.57 7.30 0.20
N LEU A 350 6.41 7.14 -0.45
CA LEU A 350 5.95 5.90 -1.06
C LEU A 350 5.20 6.22 -2.35
N GLY A 351 5.79 5.89 -3.50
CA GLY A 351 5.11 5.95 -4.78
C GLY A 351 4.55 4.58 -5.17
N ILE A 352 3.30 4.53 -5.57
CA ILE A 352 2.60 3.30 -5.96
C ILE A 352 2.05 3.46 -7.38
N ALA A 353 2.53 2.63 -8.29
CA ALA A 353 1.98 2.52 -9.64
C ALA A 353 0.73 1.63 -9.60
N PHE A 354 -0.45 2.21 -9.87
CA PHE A 354 -1.73 1.51 -9.80
C PHE A 354 -2.18 1.08 -11.19
N HIS A 355 -2.37 -0.23 -11.43
CA HIS A 355 -2.73 -0.81 -12.73
C HIS A 355 -1.93 -0.26 -13.93
N ALA A 356 -0.70 0.15 -13.65
CA ALA A 356 0.16 0.87 -14.55
C ALA A 356 0.85 -0.02 -15.59
N LYS A 357 1.32 0.60 -16.66
CA LYS A 357 2.15 -0.06 -17.67
C LYS A 357 3.51 -0.48 -17.09
N PRO A 358 4.17 -1.52 -17.65
CA PRO A 358 5.42 -2.06 -17.11
C PRO A 358 6.52 -1.01 -16.86
N LYS A 359 6.67 -0.02 -17.75
CA LYS A 359 7.65 1.06 -17.62
C LYS A 359 7.40 1.92 -16.37
N VAL A 360 6.14 2.21 -16.08
CA VAL A 360 5.75 3.02 -14.90
C VAL A 360 5.98 2.21 -13.62
N LYS A 361 5.58 0.93 -13.60
CA LYS A 361 5.82 0.01 -12.48
C LYS A 361 7.31 -0.09 -12.13
N ALA A 362 8.16 -0.26 -13.16
CA ALA A 362 9.60 -0.38 -12.97
C ALA A 362 10.23 0.89 -12.35
N THR A 363 9.74 2.07 -12.70
CA THR A 363 10.26 3.35 -12.18
C THR A 363 9.73 3.67 -10.79
N ALA A 364 8.46 3.39 -10.52
CA ALA A 364 7.84 3.64 -9.21
C ALA A 364 8.37 2.67 -8.12
N GLY A 365 8.81 1.49 -8.50
CA GLY A 365 9.36 0.47 -7.59
C GLY A 365 8.32 -0.27 -6.75
N GLN A 366 7.10 0.23 -6.67
CA GLN A 366 5.96 -0.39 -5.98
C GLN A 366 4.75 -0.39 -6.91
N SER A 367 4.01 -1.48 -6.98
CA SER A 367 2.81 -1.53 -7.83
C SER A 367 1.67 -2.32 -7.19
N ILE A 368 0.44 -1.93 -7.55
CA ILE A 368 -0.78 -2.69 -7.27
C ILE A 368 -1.48 -2.91 -8.61
N SER A 369 -1.72 -4.17 -8.96
CA SER A 369 -2.27 -4.57 -10.25
C SER A 369 -3.30 -5.68 -10.17
N THR A 370 -3.41 -6.35 -9.03
CA THR A 370 -4.23 -7.56 -8.87
C THR A 370 -5.51 -7.32 -8.07
N ILE A 371 -5.55 -6.23 -7.31
CA ILE A 371 -6.72 -5.87 -6.50
C ILE A 371 -7.07 -4.38 -6.68
N GLY A 372 -8.16 -3.95 -6.03
CA GLY A 372 -8.60 -2.55 -6.04
C GLY A 372 -7.67 -1.58 -5.29
N LEU A 373 -8.01 -0.30 -5.35
CA LEU A 373 -7.18 0.79 -4.82
C LEU A 373 -6.98 0.72 -3.30
N ASP A 374 -7.86 0.05 -2.57
CA ASP A 374 -7.71 -0.22 -1.14
C ASP A 374 -6.51 -1.13 -0.79
N GLY A 375 -5.85 -1.73 -1.79
CA GLY A 375 -4.55 -2.37 -1.65
C GLY A 375 -3.46 -1.47 -1.07
N VAL A 376 -3.58 -0.15 -1.27
CA VAL A 376 -2.71 0.87 -0.68
C VAL A 376 -2.67 0.75 0.85
N LEU A 377 -3.78 0.43 1.49
CA LEU A 377 -3.88 0.29 2.95
C LEU A 377 -2.93 -0.79 3.49
N TYR A 378 -2.79 -1.90 2.76
CA TYR A 378 -1.89 -2.97 3.19
C TYR A 378 -0.42 -2.63 3.00
N PHE A 379 -0.07 -1.87 1.94
CA PHE A 379 1.31 -1.40 1.74
C PHE A 379 1.77 -0.42 2.83
N ILE A 380 0.84 0.26 3.49
CA ILE A 380 1.14 1.12 4.64
C ILE A 380 0.93 0.42 5.99
N GLY A 381 0.63 -0.89 5.98
CA GLY A 381 0.63 -1.75 7.16
C GLY A 381 -0.70 -1.81 7.92
N PHE A 382 -1.81 -1.36 7.34
CA PHE A 382 -3.12 -1.59 7.94
C PHE A 382 -3.50 -3.07 7.90
N LYS A 383 -4.21 -3.51 8.94
CA LYS A 383 -4.77 -4.86 9.05
C LYS A 383 -6.29 -4.77 9.01
N ASP A 384 -6.92 -5.77 8.43
CA ASP A 384 -8.39 -5.86 8.43
C ASP A 384 -8.98 -5.83 9.84
N SER A 385 -8.28 -6.39 10.83
CA SER A 385 -8.72 -6.34 12.23
C SER A 385 -8.79 -4.92 12.82
N PHE A 386 -8.14 -3.92 12.20
CA PHE A 386 -8.21 -2.51 12.59
C PHE A 386 -9.20 -1.71 11.74
N ILE A 387 -9.61 -2.28 10.60
CA ILE A 387 -10.52 -1.68 9.64
C ILE A 387 -11.88 -2.33 9.85
N SER A 388 -12.55 -2.08 10.98
CA SER A 388 -13.96 -2.46 11.11
C SER A 388 -14.76 -1.51 10.23
N ASP A 389 -15.16 -1.99 9.05
CA ASP A 389 -16.21 -1.33 8.27
C ASP A 389 -17.46 -1.41 9.11
N GLY A 390 -18.10 -0.28 9.43
CA GLY A 390 -19.36 -0.26 10.13
C GLY A 390 -20.50 -1.00 9.39
N SER A 391 -20.19 -1.62 8.24
CA SER A 391 -21.08 -2.42 7.39
C SER A 391 -20.79 -3.92 7.42
N ASN A 392 -19.69 -4.38 8.01
CA ASN A 392 -19.36 -5.80 8.08
C ASN A 392 -19.33 -6.28 9.53
N THR A 393 -20.47 -6.67 10.03
CA THR A 393 -20.59 -7.80 10.95
C THR A 393 -20.04 -9.02 10.22
N PHE A 394 -18.70 -9.25 10.29
CA PHE A 394 -18.20 -10.61 10.13
C PHE A 394 -18.75 -11.39 11.32
N ASN A 395 -19.86 -12.08 11.12
CA ASN A 395 -20.27 -13.14 12.02
C ASN A 395 -19.15 -14.18 11.98
N TYR A 396 -18.38 -14.26 13.07
CA TYR A 396 -17.46 -15.34 13.35
C TYR A 396 -18.22 -16.63 13.61
#